data_b4cc5bb60ca34bf43c69c26f67d3414c
#
_entry.id   b4cc5bb60ca34bf43c69c26f67d3414c
#
_cell.length_a   1.000
_cell.length_b   1.000
_cell.length_c   1.000
_cell.angle_alpha   90.00
_cell.angle_beta   90.00
_cell.angle_gamma   90.00
#
_symmetry.space_group_name_H-M   'P 1'
#
loop_
_entity.id
_entity.type
_entity.pdbx_description
1 polymer ?
#
loop_
_entity_poly.entity_id
_entity_poly.type
_entity_poly.pdbx_seq_one_letter_code
_entity_poly.pdbx_strand_id
1 'polypeptide(L)'
;HTSPRRIALDQNEAYHYPSHTAVDFYHHYKEDIALFAEMGFKAYRMSISWARIYPNGDDAAPNPKGLEFYHHVFAELKKYNIEPVVTLSHSDIPLAIALKYHGWINKQVIDLYVRYALTLFENYKDEVRYWIPFNEINDMFLPMSALGQGALIDPQAQFIHQQKDDPDERFNALNNMMIASARAVVRGRQINPDFHFGTMICHITRYPRTCHPEDVLLV
;
A
#
# COMPACT_ATOMS: atom_id res chain seq x y z
N HIS A 1 -16.43 26.59 -0.62
CA HIS A 1 -15.09 26.59 -1.25
C HIS A 1 -14.60 25.16 -1.38
N THR A 2 -14.84 24.56 -2.55
CA THR A 2 -14.29 23.26 -2.91
C THR A 2 -12.84 23.47 -3.35
N SER A 3 -11.90 23.23 -2.44
CA SER A 3 -10.49 23.12 -2.83
C SER A 3 -10.23 21.68 -3.33
N PRO A 4 -9.26 21.44 -4.22
CA PRO A 4 -8.84 20.11 -4.62
C PRO A 4 -8.51 19.20 -3.44
N ARG A 5 -8.08 19.80 -2.32
CA ARG A 5 -7.89 19.12 -1.05
C ARG A 5 -9.17 18.47 -0.50
N ARG A 6 -10.34 19.00 -0.89
CA ARG A 6 -11.63 18.50 -0.41
C ARG A 6 -12.13 17.29 -1.19
N ILE A 7 -11.67 17.09 -2.44
CA ILE A 7 -12.07 15.94 -3.25
C ILE A 7 -11.70 14.62 -2.59
N ALA A 8 -10.49 14.56 -2.00
CA ALA A 8 -10.04 13.39 -1.26
C ALA A 8 -10.70 13.25 0.12
N LEU A 9 -11.37 14.31 0.61
CA LEU A 9 -11.96 14.39 1.95
C LEU A 9 -13.48 14.46 1.91
N ASP A 10 -14.09 14.70 0.74
CA ASP A 10 -15.52 14.94 0.63
C ASP A 10 -16.28 13.61 0.73
N GLN A 11 -16.76 13.36 1.93
CA GLN A 11 -17.76 12.32 2.18
C GLN A 11 -19.11 12.91 1.80
N ASN A 12 -19.61 12.50 0.65
CA ASN A 12 -20.94 12.85 0.24
C ASN A 12 -21.93 11.88 0.90
N GLU A 13 -22.82 12.37 1.75
CA GLU A 13 -23.84 11.57 2.43
C GLU A 13 -24.78 10.80 1.47
N ALA A 14 -24.84 11.24 0.21
CA ALA A 14 -25.57 10.52 -0.84
C ALA A 14 -24.86 9.24 -1.29
N TYR A 15 -23.59 9.03 -0.93
CA TYR A 15 -22.83 7.83 -1.28
C TYR A 15 -22.68 6.91 -0.08
N HIS A 16 -22.76 5.63 -0.34
CA HIS A 16 -22.44 4.61 0.64
C HIS A 16 -20.96 4.22 0.53
N TYR A 17 -20.26 4.24 1.66
CA TYR A 17 -18.82 3.93 1.75
C TYR A 17 -18.60 2.64 2.56
N PRO A 18 -18.72 1.45 1.95
CA PRO A 18 -18.57 0.18 2.67
C PRO A 18 -17.21 0.03 3.35
N SER A 19 -16.16 0.65 2.80
CA SER A 19 -14.80 0.62 3.32
C SER A 19 -14.64 1.28 4.70
N HIS A 20 -15.60 2.11 5.14
CA HIS A 20 -15.52 2.73 6.48
C HIS A 20 -15.67 1.72 7.61
N THR A 21 -16.40 0.63 7.36
CA THR A 21 -16.52 -0.48 8.31
C THR A 21 -15.84 -1.73 7.77
N ALA A 22 -16.06 -2.03 6.48
CA ALA A 22 -15.59 -3.23 5.79
C ALA A 22 -15.94 -4.49 6.60
N VAL A 23 -14.98 -5.39 6.80
CA VAL A 23 -15.12 -6.59 7.65
C VAL A 23 -14.75 -6.32 9.10
N ASP A 24 -14.40 -5.08 9.43
CA ASP A 24 -13.99 -4.63 10.77
C ASP A 24 -12.89 -5.51 11.41
N PHE A 25 -11.91 -5.90 10.62
CA PHE A 25 -10.81 -6.75 11.05
C PHE A 25 -10.10 -6.20 12.30
N TYR A 26 -10.08 -4.89 12.48
CA TYR A 26 -9.46 -4.26 13.65
C TYR A 26 -10.06 -4.78 14.97
N HIS A 27 -11.37 -4.99 15.04
CA HIS A 27 -12.05 -5.47 16.24
C HIS A 27 -12.19 -6.99 16.25
N HIS A 28 -12.23 -7.65 15.08
CA HIS A 28 -12.55 -9.07 14.94
C HIS A 28 -11.35 -9.97 14.56
N TYR A 29 -10.13 -9.43 14.48
CA TYR A 29 -8.95 -10.17 13.99
C TYR A 29 -8.70 -11.51 14.71
N LYS A 30 -9.05 -11.62 16.00
CA LYS A 30 -8.85 -12.88 16.75
C LYS A 30 -9.80 -13.97 16.27
N GLU A 31 -11.06 -13.61 16.06
CA GLU A 31 -12.09 -14.52 15.57
C GLU A 31 -11.79 -14.91 14.12
N ASP A 32 -11.45 -13.93 13.29
CA ASP A 32 -11.11 -14.15 11.89
C ASP A 32 -9.89 -15.07 11.74
N ILE A 33 -8.84 -14.86 12.54
CA ILE A 33 -7.63 -15.69 12.48
C ILE A 33 -7.92 -17.12 12.97
N ALA A 34 -8.79 -17.29 13.96
CA ALA A 34 -9.24 -18.61 14.39
C ALA A 34 -9.97 -19.35 13.26
N LEU A 35 -10.85 -18.65 12.52
CA LEU A 35 -11.50 -19.19 11.33
C LEU A 35 -10.53 -19.55 10.21
N PHE A 36 -9.51 -18.71 9.96
CA PHE A 36 -8.44 -19.05 9.00
C PHE A 36 -7.70 -20.32 9.39
N ALA A 37 -7.45 -20.51 10.68
CA ALA A 37 -6.82 -21.73 11.19
C ALA A 37 -7.72 -22.96 10.99
N GLU A 38 -9.02 -22.85 11.26
CA GLU A 38 -10.01 -23.90 11.00
C GLU A 38 -10.07 -24.29 9.52
N MET A 39 -9.98 -23.28 8.61
CA MET A 39 -9.88 -23.49 7.17
C MET A 39 -8.56 -24.11 6.73
N GLY A 40 -7.57 -24.24 7.63
CA GLY A 40 -6.28 -24.86 7.35
C GLY A 40 -5.23 -23.94 6.72
N PHE A 41 -5.39 -22.62 6.80
CA PHE A 41 -4.43 -21.66 6.27
C PHE A 41 -3.05 -21.82 6.93
N LYS A 42 -1.99 -21.72 6.12
CA LYS A 42 -0.59 -21.78 6.57
C LYS A 42 0.13 -20.45 6.43
N ALA A 43 -0.41 -19.55 5.64
CA ALA A 43 0.09 -18.19 5.48
C ALA A 43 -1.09 -17.22 5.38
N TYR A 44 -0.90 -16.02 5.90
CA TYR A 44 -1.87 -14.93 5.81
C TYR A 44 -1.18 -13.69 5.27
N ARG A 45 -1.62 -13.25 4.08
CA ARG A 45 -1.13 -12.00 3.50
C ARG A 45 -2.01 -10.85 3.94
N MET A 46 -1.36 -9.80 4.46
CA MET A 46 -2.02 -8.57 4.88
C MET A 46 -1.14 -7.36 4.56
N SER A 47 -1.70 -6.16 4.64
CA SER A 47 -0.94 -4.92 4.61
C SER A 47 -0.93 -4.24 5.98
N ILE A 48 0.14 -3.47 6.24
CA ILE A 48 0.19 -2.52 7.34
C ILE A 48 -0.14 -1.14 6.78
N SER A 49 -1.13 -0.47 7.36
CA SER A 49 -1.48 0.88 6.94
C SER A 49 -0.41 1.88 7.38
N TRP A 50 0.19 2.56 6.39
CA TRP A 50 1.17 3.62 6.68
C TRP A 50 0.57 4.71 7.57
N ALA A 51 -0.67 5.13 7.29
CA ALA A 51 -1.37 6.14 8.09
C ALA A 51 -1.66 5.69 9.54
N ARG A 52 -1.69 4.39 9.83
CA ARG A 52 -1.84 3.89 11.21
C ARG A 52 -0.55 4.03 12.00
N ILE A 53 0.59 3.95 11.33
CA ILE A 53 1.92 4.07 11.94
C ILE A 53 2.40 5.53 11.97
N TYR A 54 2.23 6.25 10.86
CA TYR A 54 2.53 7.67 10.72
C TYR A 54 1.32 8.36 10.11
N PRO A 55 0.38 8.90 10.91
CA PRO A 55 -0.89 9.43 10.43
C PRO A 55 -0.77 10.51 9.34
N ASN A 56 0.27 11.32 9.39
CA ASN A 56 0.58 12.33 8.37
C ASN A 56 1.70 11.90 7.41
N GLY A 57 2.30 10.73 7.62
CA GLY A 57 3.43 10.23 6.85
C GLY A 57 4.78 10.85 7.22
N ASP A 58 4.80 12.09 7.71
CA ASP A 58 5.99 12.84 8.12
C ASP A 58 6.06 13.14 9.64
N ASP A 59 5.20 12.50 10.44
CA ASP A 59 5.20 12.62 11.89
C ASP A 59 6.59 12.31 12.47
N ALA A 60 6.96 13.03 13.55
CA ALA A 60 8.29 12.90 14.17
C ALA A 60 8.54 11.50 14.77
N ALA A 61 7.48 10.84 15.25
CA ALA A 61 7.52 9.52 15.86
C ALA A 61 6.35 8.64 15.37
N PRO A 62 6.51 7.30 15.35
CA PRO A 62 5.42 6.41 15.01
C PRO A 62 4.35 6.38 16.10
N ASN A 63 3.12 6.08 15.71
CA ASN A 63 2.01 5.87 16.62
C ASN A 63 2.18 4.53 17.37
N PRO A 64 2.40 4.56 18.69
CA PRO A 64 2.66 3.35 19.46
C PRO A 64 1.46 2.39 19.48
N LYS A 65 0.23 2.91 19.47
CA LYS A 65 -0.98 2.08 19.40
C LYS A 65 -1.12 1.37 18.06
N GLY A 66 -0.65 2.02 16.98
CA GLY A 66 -0.62 1.39 15.66
C GLY A 66 0.37 0.22 15.63
N LEU A 67 1.55 0.39 16.20
CA LEU A 67 2.54 -0.68 16.30
C LEU A 67 2.03 -1.83 17.19
N GLU A 68 1.48 -1.53 18.35
CA GLU A 68 0.94 -2.52 19.29
C GLU A 68 -0.16 -3.39 18.65
N PHE A 69 -1.05 -2.77 17.86
CA PHE A 69 -2.11 -3.52 17.17
C PHE A 69 -1.55 -4.64 16.29
N TYR A 70 -0.52 -4.35 15.47
CA TYR A 70 0.05 -5.35 14.58
C TYR A 70 0.86 -6.41 15.35
N HIS A 71 1.51 -6.07 16.47
CA HIS A 71 2.08 -7.08 17.37
C HIS A 71 1.03 -8.08 17.84
N HIS A 72 -0.16 -7.59 18.23
CA HIS A 72 -1.26 -8.46 18.64
C HIS A 72 -1.75 -9.35 17.50
N VAL A 73 -1.84 -8.84 16.27
CA VAL A 73 -2.22 -9.62 15.08
C VAL A 73 -1.19 -10.73 14.81
N PHE A 74 0.11 -10.40 14.83
CA PHE A 74 1.17 -11.39 14.58
C PHE A 74 1.24 -12.42 15.68
N ALA A 75 1.07 -12.03 16.93
CA ALA A 75 0.99 -12.96 18.06
C ALA A 75 -0.21 -13.92 17.91
N GLU A 76 -1.35 -13.44 17.42
CA GLU A 76 -2.52 -14.30 17.17
C GLU A 76 -2.25 -15.29 16.03
N LEU A 77 -1.68 -14.85 14.91
CA LEU A 77 -1.29 -15.74 13.80
C LEU A 77 -0.31 -16.84 14.26
N LYS A 78 0.65 -16.48 15.10
CA LYS A 78 1.66 -17.41 15.64
C LYS A 78 1.04 -18.55 16.46
N LYS A 79 -0.05 -18.30 17.21
CA LYS A 79 -0.76 -19.33 17.99
C LYS A 79 -1.21 -20.51 17.11
N TYR A 80 -1.57 -20.21 15.86
CA TYR A 80 -2.09 -21.17 14.90
C TYR A 80 -1.06 -21.62 13.86
N ASN A 81 0.22 -21.23 14.02
CA ASN A 81 1.28 -21.49 13.05
C ASN A 81 0.94 -20.98 11.64
N ILE A 82 0.32 -19.80 11.54
CA ILE A 82 0.04 -19.11 10.31
C ILE A 82 1.14 -18.07 10.09
N GLU A 83 1.88 -18.20 8.98
CA GLU A 83 2.98 -17.30 8.63
C GLU A 83 2.46 -15.97 8.08
N PRO A 84 2.82 -14.81 8.65
CA PRO A 84 2.46 -13.53 8.08
C PRO A 84 3.29 -13.19 6.83
N VAL A 85 2.62 -12.71 5.78
CA VAL A 85 3.23 -12.13 4.58
C VAL A 85 2.77 -10.67 4.49
N VAL A 86 3.67 -9.74 4.76
CA VAL A 86 3.30 -8.34 5.00
C VAL A 86 3.60 -7.46 3.80
N THR A 87 2.58 -6.78 3.30
CA THR A 87 2.70 -5.71 2.29
C THR A 87 2.83 -4.37 3.02
N LEU A 88 3.89 -3.60 2.69
CA LEU A 88 4.15 -2.30 3.33
C LEU A 88 3.22 -1.21 2.83
N SER A 89 2.90 -1.19 1.53
CA SER A 89 1.97 -0.22 0.95
C SER A 89 1.01 -0.90 -0.01
N HIS A 90 -0.29 -0.72 0.24
CA HIS A 90 -1.38 -1.25 -0.59
C HIS A 90 -2.36 -0.12 -0.93
N SER A 91 -1.85 0.94 -1.57
CA SER A 91 -2.61 2.13 -2.01
C SER A 91 -3.26 2.93 -0.85
N ASP A 92 -2.78 2.75 0.36
CA ASP A 92 -3.29 3.39 1.59
C ASP A 92 -2.31 4.44 2.14
N ILE A 93 -1.84 5.30 1.25
CA ILE A 93 -0.86 6.35 1.57
C ILE A 93 -1.53 7.42 2.44
N PRO A 94 -0.84 7.95 3.49
CA PRO A 94 -1.37 9.05 4.27
C PRO A 94 -1.78 10.23 3.40
N LEU A 95 -3.02 10.72 3.57
CA LEU A 95 -3.56 11.82 2.77
C LEU A 95 -2.64 13.06 2.77
N ALA A 96 -1.97 13.33 3.87
CA ALA A 96 -1.03 14.44 3.96
C ALA A 96 0.14 14.32 2.96
N ILE A 97 0.55 13.11 2.59
CA ILE A 97 1.56 12.89 1.54
C ILE A 97 1.07 13.42 0.19
N ALA A 98 -0.19 13.15 -0.17
CA ALA A 98 -0.77 13.69 -1.39
C ALA A 98 -0.91 15.23 -1.32
N LEU A 99 -1.40 15.76 -0.20
CA LEU A 99 -1.72 17.17 -0.06
C LEU A 99 -0.50 18.08 0.13
N LYS A 100 0.51 17.61 0.88
CA LYS A 100 1.68 18.40 1.27
C LYS A 100 2.85 18.21 0.31
N TYR A 101 3.01 17.00 -0.21
CA TYR A 101 4.15 16.60 -1.02
C TYR A 101 3.81 16.35 -2.49
N HIS A 102 2.52 16.43 -2.86
CA HIS A 102 2.05 16.05 -4.21
C HIS A 102 2.41 14.59 -4.54
N GLY A 103 2.22 13.70 -3.56
CA GLY A 103 2.42 12.27 -3.73
C GLY A 103 3.86 11.87 -4.06
N TRP A 104 3.97 10.78 -4.80
CA TRP A 104 5.25 10.14 -5.12
C TRP A 104 6.14 10.91 -6.11
N ILE A 105 5.67 12.00 -6.72
CA ILE A 105 6.55 12.89 -7.52
C ILE A 105 7.63 13.51 -6.66
N ASN A 106 7.32 13.83 -5.40
CA ASN A 106 8.26 14.46 -4.50
C ASN A 106 9.26 13.43 -3.96
N LYS A 107 10.53 13.62 -4.26
CA LYS A 107 11.61 12.72 -3.82
C LYS A 107 11.74 12.59 -2.30
N GLN A 108 11.26 13.56 -1.53
CA GLN A 108 11.23 13.46 -0.06
C GLN A 108 10.34 12.31 0.42
N VAL A 109 9.32 11.93 -0.35
CA VAL A 109 8.44 10.80 -0.02
C VAL A 109 9.21 9.47 0.00
N ILE A 110 10.29 9.35 -0.78
CA ILE A 110 11.20 8.20 -0.74
C ILE A 110 11.75 8.01 0.68
N ASP A 111 12.27 9.06 1.29
CA ASP A 111 12.89 8.97 2.61
C ASP A 111 11.85 8.75 3.71
N LEU A 112 10.66 9.36 3.57
CA LEU A 112 9.53 9.14 4.48
C LEU A 112 9.06 7.67 4.45
N TYR A 113 8.93 7.11 3.26
CA TYR A 113 8.56 5.71 3.09
C TYR A 113 9.63 4.75 3.63
N VAL A 114 10.90 5.01 3.34
CA VAL A 114 12.00 4.19 3.86
C VAL A 114 12.02 4.24 5.39
N ARG A 115 11.82 5.40 6.00
CA ARG A 115 11.69 5.53 7.45
C ARG A 115 10.54 4.68 7.99
N TYR A 116 9.36 4.75 7.35
CA TYR A 116 8.22 3.91 7.70
C TYR A 116 8.56 2.42 7.60
N ALA A 117 9.15 1.98 6.49
CA ALA A 117 9.56 0.60 6.29
C ALA A 117 10.55 0.11 7.36
N LEU A 118 11.58 0.92 7.67
CA LEU A 118 12.56 0.58 8.70
C LEU A 118 11.94 0.49 10.09
N THR A 119 10.98 1.37 10.40
CA THR A 119 10.22 1.28 11.66
C THR A 119 9.52 -0.07 11.78
N LEU A 120 8.90 -0.56 10.71
CA LEU A 120 8.24 -1.86 10.72
C LEU A 120 9.24 -3.01 10.83
N PHE A 121 10.33 -2.96 10.06
CA PHE A 121 11.36 -4.00 10.11
C PHE A 121 11.98 -4.14 11.50
N GLU A 122 12.30 -3.04 12.17
CA GLU A 122 12.86 -3.07 13.52
C GLU A 122 11.87 -3.59 14.57
N ASN A 123 10.59 -3.17 14.46
CA ASN A 123 9.58 -3.57 15.43
C ASN A 123 9.17 -5.04 15.26
N TYR A 124 9.10 -5.55 14.02
CA TYR A 124 8.54 -6.89 13.75
C TYR A 124 9.56 -7.91 13.25
N LYS A 125 10.87 -7.66 13.43
CA LYS A 125 11.95 -8.52 12.91
C LYS A 125 11.92 -9.96 13.41
N ASP A 126 11.32 -10.20 14.57
CA ASP A 126 11.20 -11.53 15.17
C ASP A 126 9.82 -12.18 14.90
N GLU A 127 8.91 -11.46 14.22
CA GLU A 127 7.54 -11.87 14.00
C GLU A 127 7.22 -12.06 12.51
N VAL A 128 7.87 -11.29 11.63
CA VAL A 128 7.60 -11.27 10.19
C VAL A 128 8.88 -11.49 9.40
N ARG A 129 8.88 -12.48 8.52
CA ARG A 129 10.01 -12.79 7.63
C ARG A 129 9.75 -12.41 6.18
N TYR A 130 8.48 -12.35 5.75
CA TYR A 130 8.10 -12.16 4.35
C TYR A 130 7.50 -10.77 4.14
N TRP A 131 8.16 -9.97 3.31
CA TRP A 131 7.82 -8.58 3.07
C TRP A 131 7.61 -8.28 1.59
N ILE A 132 6.59 -7.50 1.30
CA ILE A 132 6.28 -6.99 -0.04
C ILE A 132 6.27 -5.46 0.04
N PRO A 133 7.23 -4.75 -0.58
CA PRO A 133 7.29 -3.29 -0.49
C PRO A 133 6.04 -2.59 -1.01
N PHE A 134 5.56 -2.99 -2.18
CA PHE A 134 4.35 -2.43 -2.78
C PHE A 134 3.46 -3.52 -3.34
N ASN A 135 2.14 -3.32 -3.20
CA ASN A 135 1.16 -4.09 -3.96
C ASN A 135 1.11 -3.55 -5.39
N GLU A 136 1.16 -4.44 -6.36
CA GLU A 136 0.88 -4.15 -7.79
C GLU A 136 1.51 -2.85 -8.31
N ILE A 137 2.80 -2.63 -8.00
CA ILE A 137 3.50 -1.40 -8.37
C ILE A 137 3.45 -1.13 -9.89
N ASN A 138 3.28 -2.18 -10.69
CA ASN A 138 3.15 -2.09 -12.14
C ASN A 138 1.81 -1.49 -12.59
N ASP A 139 0.79 -1.42 -11.72
CA ASP A 139 -0.47 -0.73 -12.05
C ASP A 139 -0.29 0.75 -12.34
N MET A 140 0.86 1.32 -11.96
CA MET A 140 1.23 2.68 -12.37
C MET A 140 1.34 2.86 -13.89
N PHE A 141 1.23 1.79 -14.69
CA PHE A 141 0.97 1.89 -16.13
C PHE A 141 -0.43 2.43 -16.46
N LEU A 142 -1.38 2.25 -15.54
CA LEU A 142 -2.78 2.66 -15.76
C LEU A 142 -3.00 4.09 -15.25
N PRO A 143 -3.65 4.97 -16.03
CA PRO A 143 -3.93 6.34 -15.60
C PRO A 143 -4.64 6.45 -14.26
N MET A 144 -5.58 5.55 -13.97
CA MET A 144 -6.32 5.54 -12.71
C MET A 144 -5.45 5.31 -11.47
N SER A 145 -4.27 4.70 -11.63
CA SER A 145 -3.35 4.43 -10.52
C SER A 145 -2.56 5.68 -10.09
N ALA A 146 -2.55 6.73 -10.91
CA ALA A 146 -1.95 8.01 -10.54
C ALA A 146 -2.50 8.52 -9.21
N LEU A 147 -3.83 8.53 -9.05
CA LEU A 147 -4.47 8.95 -7.81
C LEU A 147 -4.27 7.94 -6.68
N GLY A 148 -4.57 6.66 -6.93
CA GLY A 148 -4.59 5.62 -5.89
C GLY A 148 -3.20 5.28 -5.37
N GLN A 149 -2.32 4.81 -6.25
CA GLN A 149 -0.97 4.39 -5.86
C GLN A 149 0.05 5.54 -5.87
N GLY A 150 -0.06 6.45 -6.83
CA GLY A 150 0.83 7.60 -6.98
C GLY A 150 0.57 8.71 -5.97
N ALA A 151 -0.62 8.73 -5.37
CA ALA A 151 -1.12 9.83 -4.54
C ALA A 151 -1.03 11.20 -5.24
N LEU A 152 -1.26 11.21 -6.57
CA LEU A 152 -1.22 12.38 -7.42
C LEU A 152 -2.63 12.97 -7.52
N ILE A 153 -2.83 14.13 -6.92
CA ILE A 153 -4.11 14.84 -6.95
C ILE A 153 -4.02 16.01 -7.92
N ASP A 154 -4.82 16.00 -8.98
CA ASP A 154 -4.96 17.17 -9.85
C ASP A 154 -5.55 18.34 -9.05
N PRO A 155 -4.81 19.44 -8.90
CA PRO A 155 -5.25 20.58 -8.10
C PRO A 155 -6.43 21.34 -8.72
N GLN A 156 -6.79 21.09 -9.97
CA GLN A 156 -7.90 21.72 -10.68
C GLN A 156 -9.18 20.88 -10.67
N ALA A 157 -9.09 19.58 -10.36
CA ALA A 157 -10.24 18.70 -10.31
C ALA A 157 -11.13 19.01 -9.09
N GLN A 158 -12.44 19.07 -9.29
CA GLN A 158 -13.44 19.22 -8.24
C GLN A 158 -14.03 17.87 -7.81
N PHE A 159 -13.98 16.88 -8.71
CA PHE A 159 -14.48 15.53 -8.47
C PHE A 159 -13.48 14.50 -8.97
N ILE A 160 -13.55 13.30 -8.40
CA ILE A 160 -12.62 12.21 -8.70
C ILE A 160 -12.57 11.86 -10.20
N HIS A 161 -13.72 11.95 -10.90
CA HIS A 161 -13.81 11.68 -12.33
C HIS A 161 -13.21 12.78 -13.21
N GLN A 162 -12.86 13.93 -12.63
CA GLN A 162 -12.19 15.05 -13.31
C GLN A 162 -10.67 15.01 -13.15
N GLN A 163 -10.14 14.03 -12.41
CA GLN A 163 -8.70 13.85 -12.27
C GLN A 163 -8.11 13.61 -13.66
N LYS A 164 -7.14 14.42 -14.02
CA LYS A 164 -6.39 14.25 -15.27
C LYS A 164 -5.16 13.42 -15.01
N ASP A 165 -4.87 12.52 -15.91
CA ASP A 165 -3.61 11.79 -15.93
C ASP A 165 -2.54 12.61 -16.65
N ASP A 166 -1.41 12.77 -15.99
CA ASP A 166 -0.16 13.22 -16.60
C ASP A 166 0.82 12.05 -16.60
N PRO A 167 1.10 11.44 -17.77
CA PRO A 167 2.00 10.30 -17.87
C PRO A 167 3.42 10.60 -17.35
N ASP A 168 3.94 11.82 -17.56
CA ASP A 168 5.28 12.18 -17.10
C ASP A 168 5.33 12.21 -15.56
N GLU A 169 4.33 12.82 -14.94
CA GLU A 169 4.22 12.80 -13.48
C GLU A 169 4.04 11.38 -12.95
N ARG A 170 3.18 10.59 -13.56
CA ARG A 170 2.88 9.22 -13.16
C ARG A 170 4.11 8.32 -13.25
N PHE A 171 4.87 8.38 -14.35
CA PHE A 171 6.10 7.59 -14.48
C PHE A 171 7.23 8.10 -13.60
N ASN A 172 7.33 9.40 -13.33
CA ASN A 172 8.24 9.94 -12.33
C ASN A 172 7.90 9.43 -10.92
N ALA A 173 6.62 9.39 -10.57
CA ALA A 173 6.15 8.81 -9.31
C ALA A 173 6.52 7.32 -9.21
N LEU A 174 6.27 6.53 -10.27
CA LEU A 174 6.67 5.13 -10.34
C LEU A 174 8.18 4.96 -10.11
N ASN A 175 9.00 5.76 -10.77
CA ASN A 175 10.45 5.71 -10.58
C ASN A 175 10.85 5.95 -9.12
N ASN A 176 10.24 6.93 -8.46
CA ASN A 176 10.49 7.21 -7.03
C ASN A 176 10.02 6.05 -6.13
N MET A 177 8.87 5.43 -6.43
CA MET A 177 8.41 4.22 -5.73
C MET A 177 9.39 3.06 -5.88
N MET A 178 9.93 2.83 -7.08
CA MET A 178 10.95 1.79 -7.33
C MET A 178 12.22 2.05 -6.53
N ILE A 179 12.69 3.32 -6.47
CA ILE A 179 13.84 3.71 -5.64
C ILE A 179 13.55 3.47 -4.16
N ALA A 180 12.37 3.85 -3.68
CA ALA A 180 11.95 3.64 -2.29
C ALA A 180 11.92 2.14 -1.94
N SER A 181 11.35 1.32 -2.82
CA SER A 181 11.34 -0.14 -2.70
C SER A 181 12.75 -0.72 -2.59
N ALA A 182 13.64 -0.35 -3.52
CA ALA A 182 15.02 -0.84 -3.52
C ALA A 182 15.77 -0.45 -2.24
N ARG A 183 15.63 0.81 -1.80
CA ARG A 183 16.25 1.28 -0.55
C ARG A 183 15.71 0.54 0.68
N ALA A 184 14.40 0.32 0.76
CA ALA A 184 13.79 -0.43 1.84
C ALA A 184 14.32 -1.87 1.89
N VAL A 185 14.40 -2.56 0.75
CA VAL A 185 14.93 -3.94 0.65
C VAL A 185 16.38 -4.00 1.10
N VAL A 186 17.24 -3.11 0.59
CA VAL A 186 18.67 -3.09 0.97
C VAL A 186 18.84 -2.87 2.47
N ARG A 187 18.10 -1.90 3.03
CA ARG A 187 18.18 -1.57 4.45
C ARG A 187 17.55 -2.65 5.33
N GLY A 188 16.45 -3.25 4.87
CA GLY A 188 15.80 -4.36 5.60
C GLY A 188 16.70 -5.58 5.76
N ARG A 189 17.46 -5.93 4.70
CA ARG A 189 18.46 -7.01 4.78
C ARG A 189 19.63 -6.72 5.73
N GLN A 190 19.91 -5.45 6.00
CA GLN A 190 20.91 -5.07 7.02
C GLN A 190 20.37 -5.23 8.44
N ILE A 191 19.04 -5.08 8.64
CA ILE A 191 18.36 -5.27 9.93
C ILE A 191 18.27 -6.78 10.23
N ASN A 192 17.78 -7.54 9.25
CA ASN A 192 17.68 -8.99 9.38
C ASN A 192 17.98 -9.66 8.02
N PRO A 193 19.11 -10.38 7.89
CA PRO A 193 19.48 -11.06 6.65
C PRO A 193 18.52 -12.18 6.24
N ASP A 194 17.72 -12.70 7.19
CA ASP A 194 16.73 -13.75 6.94
C ASP A 194 15.40 -13.22 6.41
N PHE A 195 15.28 -11.92 6.19
CA PHE A 195 14.12 -11.35 5.53
C PHE A 195 14.02 -11.77 4.07
N HIS A 196 12.86 -12.25 3.70
CA HIS A 196 12.49 -12.55 2.33
C HIS A 196 11.66 -11.41 1.75
N PHE A 197 12.16 -10.80 0.68
CA PHE A 197 11.47 -9.74 -0.02
C PHE A 197 10.91 -10.26 -1.33
N GLY A 198 9.62 -10.01 -1.55
CA GLY A 198 8.91 -10.36 -2.77
C GLY A 198 8.31 -9.13 -3.44
N THR A 199 7.63 -9.37 -4.55
CA THR A 199 6.81 -8.36 -5.22
C THR A 199 5.45 -8.93 -5.53
N MET A 200 4.44 -8.05 -5.56
CA MET A 200 3.10 -8.36 -6.05
C MET A 200 2.91 -7.61 -7.36
N ILE A 201 2.58 -8.35 -8.41
CA ILE A 201 2.37 -7.82 -9.76
C ILE A 201 0.93 -8.10 -10.17
N CYS A 202 0.23 -7.06 -10.63
CA CYS A 202 -1.02 -7.23 -11.34
C CYS A 202 -0.72 -7.81 -12.73
N HIS A 203 -1.30 -8.95 -13.03
CA HIS A 203 -1.18 -9.58 -14.33
C HIS A 203 -2.57 -9.79 -14.93
N ILE A 204 -2.84 -9.08 -16.02
CA ILE A 204 -4.07 -9.23 -16.79
C ILE A 204 -3.73 -10.07 -18.01
N THR A 205 -4.14 -11.33 -18.00
CA THR A 205 -3.96 -12.21 -19.15
C THR A 205 -4.80 -11.72 -20.32
N ARG A 206 -4.16 -11.49 -21.44
CA ARG A 206 -4.82 -11.12 -22.70
C ARG A 206 -4.61 -12.22 -23.72
N TYR A 207 -5.61 -12.41 -24.54
CA TYR A 207 -5.56 -13.34 -25.66
C TYR A 207 -5.88 -12.58 -26.95
N PRO A 208 -5.21 -12.88 -28.06
CA PRO A 208 -5.57 -12.32 -29.35
C PRO A 208 -6.99 -12.74 -29.72
N ARG A 209 -7.75 -11.83 -30.30
CA ARG A 209 -9.12 -12.10 -30.75
C ARG A 209 -9.18 -13.14 -31.85
N THR A 210 -8.18 -13.15 -32.73
CA THR A 210 -7.99 -14.12 -33.80
C THR A 210 -6.51 -14.51 -33.92
N CYS A 211 -6.18 -15.48 -34.76
CA CYS A 211 -4.80 -15.80 -35.09
C CYS A 211 -4.16 -14.84 -36.12
N HIS A 212 -4.84 -13.76 -36.48
CA HIS A 212 -4.29 -12.75 -37.38
C HIS A 212 -3.06 -12.08 -36.76
N PRO A 213 -1.97 -11.84 -37.52
CA PRO A 213 -0.73 -11.27 -36.96
C PRO A 213 -0.94 -9.94 -36.20
N GLU A 214 -1.83 -9.09 -36.66
CA GLU A 214 -2.15 -7.81 -36.00
C GLU A 214 -2.80 -8.02 -34.64
N ASP A 215 -3.73 -8.97 -34.51
CA ASP A 215 -4.35 -9.29 -33.21
C ASP A 215 -3.33 -9.89 -32.25
N VAL A 216 -2.41 -10.71 -32.75
CA VAL A 216 -1.34 -11.32 -31.93
C VAL A 216 -0.34 -10.28 -31.44
N LEU A 217 -0.07 -9.24 -32.23
CA LEU A 217 0.85 -8.17 -31.84
C LEU A 217 0.25 -7.17 -30.85
N LEU A 218 -1.08 -7.17 -30.65
CA LEU A 218 -1.77 -6.28 -29.72
C LEU A 218 -1.89 -6.86 -28.28
N VAL A 219 -1.46 -8.07 -28.03
CA VAL A 219 -1.44 -8.75 -26.73
C VAL A 219 -0.01 -8.97 -26.25
#